data_aa9e3ac02a4e4717735ea4fa370f9eae
#
_entry.id   aa9e3ac02a4e4717735ea4fa370f9eae
#
_cell.length_a   1.000
_cell.length_b   1.000
_cell.length_c   1.000
_cell.angle_alpha   90.00
_cell.angle_beta   90.00
_cell.angle_gamma   90.00
#
_symmetry.space_group_name_H-M   'P 1'
#
loop_
_entity.id
_entity.type
_entity.pdbx_description
1 polymer ?
#
loop_
_entity_poly.entity_id
_entity_poly.type
_entity_poly.pdbx_seq_one_letter_code
_entity_poly.pdbx_strand_id
1 'polypeptide(L)'
;HVASGHTSDDQVETILYRLAASPGRRALLGMAARERRLLRPLLGTSRADTGAYCRERGLSWREDASNDDERYARSRVRNGLMPALEAVHPAARANVLRTAALLREETELLDALVAAELEGRESIAIERLRELPRALARLVTIRLAERASGTFVPQAGERVAEILALGARGGYAELHVGGLLSAVIERGELRMVTIEPRAQR
;
A
#
# COMPACT_ATOMS: atom_id res chain seq x y z
N HIS A 1 9.42 14.48 -16.04
CA HIS A 1 9.35 13.07 -15.61
C HIS A 1 10.75 12.53 -15.39
N VAL A 2 10.88 11.57 -14.48
CA VAL A 2 12.11 10.81 -14.19
C VAL A 2 11.81 9.36 -14.49
N ALA A 3 12.65 8.67 -15.24
CA ALA A 3 12.56 7.24 -15.46
C ALA A 3 13.56 6.51 -14.54
N SER A 4 13.15 5.38 -13.97
CA SER A 4 14.03 4.50 -13.21
C SER A 4 14.10 3.11 -13.84
N GLY A 5 15.25 2.46 -13.70
CA GLY A 5 15.53 1.16 -14.28
C GLY A 5 15.02 -0.03 -13.45
N HIS A 6 13.98 0.15 -12.61
CA HIS A 6 13.41 -0.96 -11.87
C HIS A 6 12.83 -2.03 -12.77
N THR A 7 13.20 -3.28 -12.52
CA THR A 7 12.81 -4.47 -13.28
C THR A 7 11.73 -5.28 -12.54
N SER A 8 11.27 -6.38 -13.14
CA SER A 8 10.37 -7.33 -12.49
C SER A 8 11.02 -8.01 -11.27
N ASP A 9 12.35 -8.14 -11.25
CA ASP A 9 13.10 -8.64 -10.10
C ASP A 9 12.99 -7.68 -8.92
N ASP A 10 13.17 -6.38 -9.17
CA ASP A 10 13.01 -5.35 -8.13
C ASP A 10 11.55 -5.28 -7.62
N GLN A 11 10.58 -5.62 -8.48
CA GLN A 11 9.18 -5.72 -8.11
C GLN A 11 8.95 -6.85 -7.10
N VAL A 12 9.49 -8.05 -7.39
CA VAL A 12 9.42 -9.20 -6.47
C VAL A 12 10.10 -8.89 -5.15
N GLU A 13 11.33 -8.34 -5.18
CA GLU A 13 12.07 -7.93 -3.99
C GLU A 13 11.24 -6.96 -3.13
N THR A 14 10.60 -5.99 -3.76
CA THR A 14 9.76 -4.99 -3.08
C THR A 14 8.53 -5.63 -2.44
N ILE A 15 7.85 -6.54 -3.14
CA ILE A 15 6.66 -7.24 -2.63
C ILE A 15 7.04 -8.08 -1.41
N LEU A 16 8.09 -8.89 -1.51
CA LEU A 16 8.54 -9.76 -0.42
C LEU A 16 9.03 -8.97 0.80
N TYR A 17 9.79 -7.90 0.57
CA TYR A 17 10.19 -7.00 1.65
C TYR A 17 8.98 -6.37 2.35
N ARG A 18 8.01 -5.86 1.59
CA ARG A 18 6.81 -5.24 2.16
C ARG A 18 5.92 -6.24 2.88
N LEU A 19 5.83 -7.49 2.40
CA LEU A 19 5.11 -8.56 3.08
C LEU A 19 5.67 -8.81 4.49
N ALA A 20 7.01 -8.74 4.63
CA ALA A 20 7.67 -8.89 5.92
C ALA A 20 7.57 -7.65 6.82
N ALA A 21 7.48 -6.45 6.22
CA ALA A 21 7.59 -5.18 6.95
C ALA A 21 6.25 -4.52 7.26
N SER A 22 5.19 -4.83 6.53
CA SER A 22 3.89 -4.14 6.64
C SER A 22 2.71 -5.07 6.39
N PRO A 23 1.69 -5.06 7.25
CA PRO A 23 0.47 -5.82 7.00
C PRO A 23 -0.40 -5.18 5.92
N GLY A 24 -1.23 -6.01 5.30
CA GLY A 24 -2.30 -5.57 4.42
C GLY A 24 -2.01 -5.69 2.92
N ARG A 25 -3.08 -5.73 2.13
CA ARG A 25 -3.01 -6.01 0.68
C ARG A 25 -2.16 -5.01 -0.10
N ARG A 26 -2.17 -3.70 0.28
CA ARG A 26 -1.40 -2.66 -0.43
C ARG A 26 0.11 -2.92 -0.40
N ALA A 27 0.61 -3.59 0.64
CA ALA A 27 2.00 -4.01 0.71
C ALA A 27 2.37 -4.95 -0.46
N LEU A 28 1.43 -5.81 -0.87
CA LEU A 28 1.61 -6.82 -1.90
C LEU A 28 1.43 -6.30 -3.34
N LEU A 29 0.94 -5.07 -3.52
CA LEU A 29 0.77 -4.49 -4.86
C LEU A 29 2.10 -4.13 -5.54
N GLY A 30 3.19 -4.08 -4.77
CA GLY A 30 4.51 -3.70 -5.27
C GLY A 30 4.57 -2.22 -5.70
N MET A 31 5.40 -1.94 -6.71
CA MET A 31 5.57 -0.61 -7.28
C MET A 31 4.59 -0.39 -8.45
N ALA A 32 4.07 0.82 -8.59
CA ALA A 32 3.31 1.23 -9.77
C ALA A 32 4.26 1.53 -10.95
N ALA A 33 3.84 1.23 -12.16
CA ALA A 33 4.61 1.58 -13.37
C ALA A 33 4.77 3.09 -13.53
N ARG A 34 3.79 3.86 -13.04
CA ARG A 34 3.82 5.32 -12.97
C ARG A 34 3.34 5.80 -11.61
N GLU A 35 4.11 6.70 -11.00
CA GLU A 35 3.80 7.32 -9.72
C GLU A 35 4.18 8.81 -9.77
N ARG A 36 3.19 9.70 -9.89
CA ARG A 36 3.40 11.13 -10.11
C ARG A 36 4.32 11.39 -11.32
N ARG A 37 5.56 11.84 -11.09
CA ARG A 37 6.58 12.14 -12.12
C ARG A 37 7.57 10.97 -12.36
N LEU A 38 7.50 9.92 -11.55
CA LEU A 38 8.38 8.75 -11.66
C LEU A 38 7.76 7.71 -12.58
N LEU A 39 8.50 7.27 -13.57
CA LEU A 39 8.16 6.22 -14.51
C LEU A 39 9.08 5.01 -14.31
N ARG A 40 8.53 3.80 -14.42
CA ARG A 40 9.28 2.53 -14.29
C ARG A 40 8.99 1.66 -15.53
N PRO A 41 9.60 2.00 -16.69
CA PRO A 41 9.25 1.35 -17.96
C PRO A 41 9.66 -0.12 -18.02
N LEU A 42 10.64 -0.56 -17.20
CA LEU A 42 11.17 -1.91 -17.20
C LEU A 42 10.54 -2.85 -16.17
N LEU A 43 9.46 -2.45 -15.48
CA LEU A 43 8.81 -3.30 -14.45
C LEU A 43 8.27 -4.64 -14.99
N GLY A 44 8.00 -4.74 -16.28
CA GLY A 44 7.59 -5.99 -16.95
C GLY A 44 8.74 -6.82 -17.50
N THR A 45 9.99 -6.34 -17.41
CA THR A 45 11.19 -6.96 -17.99
C THR A 45 12.08 -7.48 -16.87
N SER A 46 12.61 -8.69 -17.01
CA SER A 46 13.53 -9.24 -16.01
C SER A 46 14.94 -8.64 -16.14
N ARG A 47 15.72 -8.74 -15.05
CA ARG A 47 17.13 -8.38 -15.07
C ARG A 47 17.93 -9.24 -16.07
N ALA A 48 17.55 -10.51 -16.23
CA ALA A 48 18.15 -11.40 -17.21
C ALA A 48 17.92 -10.90 -18.65
N ASP A 49 16.69 -10.46 -18.96
CA ASP A 49 16.34 -9.94 -20.29
C ASP A 49 17.07 -8.62 -20.58
N THR A 50 17.15 -7.72 -19.60
CA THR A 50 17.91 -6.46 -19.77
C THR A 50 19.38 -6.73 -19.98
N GLY A 51 19.98 -7.69 -19.26
CA GLY A 51 21.36 -8.12 -19.46
C GLY A 51 21.58 -8.78 -20.83
N ALA A 52 20.62 -9.60 -21.30
CA ALA A 52 20.67 -10.19 -22.63
C ALA A 52 20.64 -9.12 -23.73
N TYR A 53 19.74 -8.14 -23.61
CA TYR A 53 19.67 -7.00 -24.54
C TYR A 53 20.99 -6.21 -24.60
N CYS A 54 21.58 -5.92 -23.44
CA CYS A 54 22.88 -5.21 -23.41
C CYS A 54 24.00 -6.00 -24.12
N ARG A 55 24.07 -7.32 -23.88
CA ARG A 55 25.05 -8.19 -24.56
C ARG A 55 24.84 -8.21 -26.07
N GLU A 56 23.60 -8.36 -26.52
CA GLU A 56 23.26 -8.36 -27.95
C GLU A 56 23.66 -7.04 -28.65
N ARG A 57 23.54 -5.93 -27.95
CA ARG A 57 23.86 -4.59 -28.43
C ARG A 57 25.34 -4.18 -28.20
N GLY A 58 26.15 -5.02 -27.61
CA GLY A 58 27.54 -4.72 -27.29
C GLY A 58 27.69 -3.61 -26.24
N LEU A 59 26.65 -3.37 -25.40
CA LEU A 59 26.67 -2.37 -24.34
C LEU A 59 27.39 -2.94 -23.13
N SER A 60 28.35 -2.19 -22.57
CA SER A 60 28.97 -2.52 -21.30
C SER A 60 28.18 -1.91 -20.15
N TRP A 61 28.03 -2.64 -19.07
CA TRP A 61 27.46 -2.12 -17.82
C TRP A 61 28.36 -2.48 -16.64
N ARG A 62 28.21 -1.76 -15.55
CA ARG A 62 28.90 -2.07 -14.30
C ARG A 62 27.91 -2.70 -13.34
N GLU A 63 28.33 -3.75 -12.67
CA GLU A 63 27.66 -4.24 -11.48
C GLU A 63 28.11 -3.43 -10.28
N ASP A 64 27.15 -2.88 -9.55
CA ASP A 64 27.44 -2.12 -8.34
C ASP A 64 27.63 -3.10 -7.19
N ALA A 65 28.83 -3.12 -6.61
CA ALA A 65 29.18 -3.99 -5.48
C ALA A 65 28.29 -3.77 -4.24
N SER A 66 27.65 -2.61 -4.11
CA SER A 66 26.69 -2.35 -3.03
C SER A 66 25.42 -3.20 -3.14
N ASN A 67 25.13 -3.79 -4.29
CA ASN A 67 23.99 -4.70 -4.49
C ASN A 67 24.09 -6.00 -3.66
N ASP A 68 25.30 -6.41 -3.29
CA ASP A 68 25.54 -7.63 -2.52
C ASP A 68 25.70 -7.37 -1.01
N ASP A 69 25.61 -6.11 -0.58
CA ASP A 69 25.74 -5.76 0.84
C ASP A 69 24.50 -6.18 1.65
N GLU A 70 24.66 -7.23 2.45
CA GLU A 70 23.59 -7.81 3.28
C GLU A 70 23.07 -6.88 4.40
N ARG A 71 23.72 -5.74 4.66
CA ARG A 71 23.19 -4.71 5.55
C ARG A 71 21.87 -4.18 5.03
N TYR A 72 21.64 -4.20 3.72
CA TYR A 72 20.39 -3.76 3.11
C TYR A 72 19.37 -4.89 3.05
N ALA A 73 18.16 -4.60 3.49
CA ALA A 73 17.06 -5.57 3.50
C ALA A 73 16.75 -6.15 2.10
N ARG A 74 16.92 -5.36 1.05
CA ARG A 74 16.74 -5.82 -0.34
C ARG A 74 17.77 -6.86 -0.75
N SER A 75 19.03 -6.68 -0.36
CA SER A 75 20.08 -7.68 -0.63
C SER A 75 19.78 -9.00 0.07
N ARG A 76 19.29 -8.96 1.32
CA ARG A 76 18.84 -10.17 2.03
C ARG A 76 17.66 -10.88 1.35
N VAL A 77 16.72 -10.11 0.79
CA VAL A 77 15.60 -10.69 0.01
C VAL A 77 16.13 -11.34 -1.26
N ARG A 78 17.00 -10.63 -2.01
CA ARG A 78 17.58 -11.10 -3.28
C ARG A 78 18.42 -12.35 -3.11
N ASN A 79 19.36 -12.32 -2.16
CA ASN A 79 20.40 -13.33 -2.03
C ASN A 79 20.00 -14.47 -1.07
N GLY A 80 19.00 -14.27 -0.21
CA GLY A 80 18.54 -15.25 0.76
C GLY A 80 17.13 -15.75 0.49
N LEU A 81 16.12 -14.88 0.63
CA LEU A 81 14.72 -15.30 0.59
C LEU A 81 14.30 -15.77 -0.80
N MET A 82 14.68 -15.07 -1.87
CA MET A 82 14.26 -15.42 -3.22
C MET A 82 14.80 -16.77 -3.68
N PRO A 83 16.09 -17.11 -3.52
CA PRO A 83 16.60 -18.44 -3.81
C PRO A 83 15.90 -19.54 -2.99
N ALA A 84 15.59 -19.30 -1.72
CA ALA A 84 14.86 -20.27 -0.90
C ALA A 84 13.43 -20.53 -1.43
N LEU A 85 12.73 -19.49 -1.88
CA LEU A 85 11.41 -19.65 -2.51
C LEU A 85 11.49 -20.39 -3.84
N GLU A 86 12.50 -20.11 -4.66
CA GLU A 86 12.74 -20.81 -5.94
C GLU A 86 13.13 -22.28 -5.74
N ALA A 87 13.81 -22.59 -4.64
CA ALA A 87 14.07 -23.99 -4.25
C ALA A 87 12.79 -24.74 -3.85
N VAL A 88 11.79 -24.04 -3.29
CA VAL A 88 10.47 -24.62 -3.02
C VAL A 88 9.69 -24.83 -4.32
N HIS A 89 9.70 -23.85 -5.22
CA HIS A 89 9.00 -23.94 -6.50
C HIS A 89 9.65 -23.05 -7.57
N PRO A 90 10.03 -23.61 -8.74
CA PRO A 90 10.74 -22.86 -9.78
C PRO A 90 9.98 -21.62 -10.31
N ALA A 91 8.64 -21.65 -10.26
CA ALA A 91 7.81 -20.52 -10.68
C ALA A 91 7.53 -19.49 -9.56
N ALA A 92 8.23 -19.55 -8.42
CA ALA A 92 7.95 -18.69 -7.27
C ALA A 92 7.95 -17.20 -7.66
N ARG A 93 8.94 -16.74 -8.41
CA ARG A 93 9.05 -15.36 -8.91
C ARG A 93 7.84 -14.95 -9.75
N ALA A 94 7.47 -15.78 -10.72
CA ALA A 94 6.33 -15.55 -11.60
C ALA A 94 5.01 -15.53 -10.81
N ASN A 95 4.87 -16.42 -9.82
CA ASN A 95 3.68 -16.50 -8.98
C ASN A 95 3.53 -15.27 -8.08
N VAL A 96 4.61 -14.73 -7.51
CA VAL A 96 4.59 -13.47 -6.74
C VAL A 96 4.09 -12.32 -7.61
N LEU A 97 4.61 -12.18 -8.84
CA LEU A 97 4.19 -11.13 -9.78
C LEU A 97 2.74 -11.29 -10.20
N ARG A 98 2.31 -12.52 -10.49
CA ARG A 98 0.92 -12.82 -10.86
C ARG A 98 -0.06 -12.53 -9.73
N THR A 99 0.29 -12.93 -8.51
CA THR A 99 -0.51 -12.60 -7.31
C THR A 99 -0.66 -11.10 -7.14
N ALA A 100 0.42 -10.35 -7.31
CA ALA A 100 0.36 -8.88 -7.23
C ALA A 100 -0.51 -8.26 -8.32
N ALA A 101 -0.53 -8.83 -9.53
CA ALA A 101 -1.40 -8.38 -10.62
C ALA A 101 -2.88 -8.61 -10.29
N LEU A 102 -3.24 -9.81 -9.85
CA LEU A 102 -4.61 -10.14 -9.42
C LEU A 102 -5.07 -9.25 -8.27
N LEU A 103 -4.23 -9.05 -7.26
CA LEU A 103 -4.54 -8.16 -6.14
C LEU A 103 -4.72 -6.69 -6.56
N ARG A 104 -4.09 -6.23 -7.65
CA ARG A 104 -4.35 -4.88 -8.18
C ARG A 104 -5.75 -4.77 -8.76
N GLU A 105 -6.18 -5.74 -9.59
CA GLU A 105 -7.53 -5.78 -10.14
C GLU A 105 -8.60 -5.81 -9.03
N GLU A 106 -8.41 -6.66 -8.01
CA GLU A 106 -9.29 -6.70 -6.84
C GLU A 106 -9.28 -5.37 -6.06
N THR A 107 -8.12 -4.71 -5.99
CA THR A 107 -7.99 -3.41 -5.33
C THR A 107 -8.76 -2.32 -6.06
N GLU A 108 -8.73 -2.30 -7.39
CA GLU A 108 -9.49 -1.35 -8.20
C GLU A 108 -11.00 -1.50 -7.97
N LEU A 109 -11.50 -2.74 -7.92
CA LEU A 109 -12.90 -3.01 -7.59
C LEU A 109 -13.26 -2.51 -6.19
N LEU A 110 -12.45 -2.81 -5.18
CA LEU A 110 -12.69 -2.36 -3.81
C LEU A 110 -12.60 -0.83 -3.68
N ASP A 111 -11.70 -0.19 -4.39
CA ASP A 111 -11.60 1.28 -4.42
C ASP A 111 -12.83 1.91 -5.10
N ALA A 112 -13.39 1.26 -6.13
CA ALA A 112 -14.64 1.69 -6.75
C ALA A 112 -15.84 1.56 -5.79
N LEU A 113 -15.92 0.46 -5.02
CA LEU A 113 -16.95 0.29 -3.98
C LEU A 113 -16.85 1.36 -2.90
N VAL A 114 -15.63 1.66 -2.42
CA VAL A 114 -15.40 2.75 -1.45
C VAL A 114 -15.80 4.11 -2.03
N ALA A 115 -15.49 4.35 -3.30
CA ALA A 115 -15.86 5.59 -3.97
C ALA A 115 -17.38 5.75 -4.11
N ALA A 116 -18.09 4.67 -4.42
CA ALA A 116 -19.55 4.64 -4.48
C ALA A 116 -20.20 4.91 -3.12
N GLU A 117 -19.67 4.33 -2.03
CA GLU A 117 -20.19 4.61 -0.68
C GLU A 117 -19.99 6.05 -0.25
N LEU A 118 -18.88 6.67 -0.63
CA LEU A 118 -18.58 8.05 -0.23
C LEU A 118 -19.19 9.09 -1.18
N GLU A 119 -19.46 8.77 -2.43
CA GLU A 119 -20.02 9.71 -3.45
C GLU A 119 -19.29 11.08 -3.47
N GLY A 120 -17.99 11.07 -3.25
CA GLY A 120 -17.18 12.29 -3.16
C GLY A 120 -17.20 12.99 -1.79
N ARG A 121 -18.07 12.59 -0.85
CA ARG A 121 -18.19 13.19 0.49
C ARG A 121 -16.96 12.91 1.35
N GLU A 122 -16.70 13.79 2.31
CA GLU A 122 -15.63 13.68 3.32
C GLU A 122 -16.14 13.14 4.67
N SER A 123 -17.39 12.72 4.72
CA SER A 123 -18.06 12.10 5.86
C SER A 123 -18.93 10.94 5.45
N ILE A 124 -19.33 10.12 6.43
CA ILE A 124 -20.30 9.04 6.26
C ILE A 124 -21.18 8.95 7.52
N ALA A 125 -22.48 8.69 7.34
CA ALA A 125 -23.38 8.42 8.47
C ALA A 125 -22.93 7.15 9.22
N ILE A 126 -22.92 7.22 10.53
CA ILE A 126 -22.52 6.08 11.41
C ILE A 126 -23.41 4.86 11.17
N GLU A 127 -24.74 5.07 10.98
CA GLU A 127 -25.67 3.99 10.64
C GLU A 127 -25.26 3.31 9.34
N ARG A 128 -24.93 4.09 8.29
CA ARG A 128 -24.48 3.52 7.03
C ARG A 128 -23.18 2.74 7.19
N LEU A 129 -22.20 3.30 7.93
CA LEU A 129 -20.93 2.61 8.20
C LEU A 129 -21.15 1.28 8.93
N ARG A 130 -22.15 1.20 9.82
CA ARG A 130 -22.51 -0.01 10.58
C ARG A 130 -23.13 -1.09 9.69
N GLU A 131 -23.90 -0.70 8.68
CA GLU A 131 -24.53 -1.62 7.71
C GLU A 131 -23.54 -2.24 6.74
N LEU A 132 -22.41 -1.58 6.51
CA LEU A 132 -21.39 -2.07 5.57
C LEU A 132 -20.75 -3.37 6.06
N PRO A 133 -20.40 -4.28 5.14
CA PRO A 133 -19.50 -5.38 5.47
C PRO A 133 -18.24 -4.86 6.15
N ARG A 134 -17.77 -5.53 7.20
CA ARG A 134 -16.64 -5.08 8.04
C ARG A 134 -15.41 -4.66 7.22
N ALA A 135 -15.10 -5.41 6.15
CA ALA A 135 -13.97 -5.10 5.28
C ALA A 135 -14.17 -3.75 4.55
N LEU A 136 -15.39 -3.48 4.06
CA LEU A 136 -15.72 -2.25 3.36
C LEU A 136 -15.75 -1.05 4.33
N ALA A 137 -16.35 -1.20 5.52
CA ALA A 137 -16.32 -0.17 6.56
C ALA A 137 -14.89 0.23 6.91
N ARG A 138 -13.97 -0.74 7.04
CA ARG A 138 -12.55 -0.49 7.26
C ARG A 138 -11.92 0.32 6.12
N LEU A 139 -12.20 -0.04 4.87
CA LEU A 139 -11.64 0.65 3.70
C LEU A 139 -12.19 2.08 3.55
N VAL A 140 -13.48 2.27 3.81
CA VAL A 140 -14.12 3.60 3.84
C VAL A 140 -13.46 4.49 4.89
N THR A 141 -13.27 3.96 6.11
CA THR A 141 -12.61 4.70 7.19
C THR A 141 -11.17 5.08 6.83
N ILE A 142 -10.39 4.17 6.24
CA ILE A 142 -9.04 4.45 5.75
C ILE A 142 -9.09 5.53 4.66
N ARG A 143 -10.04 5.48 3.72
CA ARG A 143 -10.16 6.47 2.64
C ARG A 143 -10.49 7.86 3.17
N LEU A 144 -11.38 7.98 4.17
CA LEU A 144 -11.65 9.26 4.84
C LEU A 144 -10.39 9.80 5.54
N ALA A 145 -9.63 8.92 6.21
CA ALA A 145 -8.37 9.28 6.84
C ALA A 145 -7.31 9.77 5.83
N GLU A 146 -7.18 9.07 4.70
CA GLU A 146 -6.28 9.47 3.60
C GLU A 146 -6.64 10.83 3.01
N ARG A 147 -7.94 11.10 2.80
CA ARG A 147 -8.40 12.40 2.27
C ARG A 147 -8.06 13.53 3.24
N ALA A 148 -8.29 13.32 4.54
CA ALA A 148 -8.04 14.33 5.56
C ALA A 148 -6.55 14.62 5.79
N SER A 149 -5.69 13.60 5.73
CA SER A 149 -4.25 13.72 6.04
C SER A 149 -3.35 13.88 4.81
N GLY A 150 -3.85 13.56 3.60
CA GLY A 150 -3.04 13.47 2.38
C GLY A 150 -2.07 12.30 2.35
N THR A 151 -2.10 11.42 3.37
CA THR A 151 -1.19 10.27 3.52
C THR A 151 -1.96 8.99 3.85
N PHE A 152 -1.33 7.83 3.64
CA PHE A 152 -1.93 6.54 4.00
C PHE A 152 -1.88 6.31 5.51
N VAL A 153 -3.05 6.12 6.14
CA VAL A 153 -3.23 5.92 7.58
C VAL A 153 -3.98 4.59 7.84
N PRO A 154 -3.29 3.45 7.72
CA PRO A 154 -3.94 2.13 7.86
C PRO A 154 -4.55 1.90 9.25
N GLN A 155 -3.96 2.49 10.29
CA GLN A 155 -4.43 2.40 11.68
C GLN A 155 -5.86 2.91 11.86
N ALA A 156 -6.31 3.87 11.05
CA ALA A 156 -7.70 4.35 11.09
C ALA A 156 -8.70 3.22 10.83
N GLY A 157 -8.36 2.27 9.95
CA GLY A 157 -9.21 1.12 9.66
C GLY A 157 -9.26 0.08 10.78
N GLU A 158 -8.25 0.01 11.63
CA GLU A 158 -8.22 -0.88 12.79
C GLU A 158 -9.17 -0.41 13.91
N ARG A 159 -9.46 0.90 13.94
CA ARG A 159 -10.30 1.54 14.95
C ARG A 159 -11.80 1.55 14.61
N VAL A 160 -12.23 0.92 13.52
CA VAL A 160 -13.64 0.92 13.07
C VAL A 160 -14.61 0.44 14.17
N ALA A 161 -14.25 -0.62 14.89
CA ALA A 161 -15.11 -1.13 15.96
C ALA A 161 -15.32 -0.10 17.09
N GLU A 162 -14.27 0.62 17.46
CA GLU A 162 -14.32 1.68 18.48
C GLU A 162 -15.12 2.89 17.98
N ILE A 163 -14.93 3.28 16.73
CA ILE A 163 -15.70 4.36 16.08
C ILE A 163 -17.19 4.03 16.10
N LEU A 164 -17.57 2.82 15.72
CA LEU A 164 -18.98 2.37 15.75
C LEU A 164 -19.56 2.33 17.15
N ALA A 165 -18.76 1.90 18.15
CA ALA A 165 -19.18 1.87 19.55
C ALA A 165 -19.40 3.28 20.12
N LEU A 166 -18.54 4.24 19.75
CA LEU A 166 -18.71 5.65 20.13
C LEU A 166 -19.92 6.27 19.43
N GLY A 167 -20.13 6.01 18.15
CA GLY A 167 -21.27 6.49 17.38
C GLY A 167 -22.62 6.01 17.93
N ALA A 168 -22.67 4.81 18.52
CA ALA A 168 -23.87 4.28 19.12
C ALA A 168 -24.35 5.06 20.39
N ARG A 169 -23.46 5.83 21.03
CA ARG A 169 -23.79 6.63 22.23
C ARG A 169 -24.52 7.93 21.88
N GLY A 170 -24.48 8.34 20.61
CA GLY A 170 -25.00 9.63 20.14
C GLY A 170 -24.20 10.84 20.63
N GLY A 171 -24.57 12.03 20.14
CA GLY A 171 -23.89 13.27 20.50
C GLY A 171 -22.55 13.49 19.81
N TYR A 172 -21.64 14.18 20.49
CA TYR A 172 -20.27 14.41 20.02
C TYR A 172 -19.32 13.37 20.62
N ALA A 173 -18.48 12.79 19.78
CA ALA A 173 -17.39 11.91 20.21
C ALA A 173 -16.17 12.13 19.33
N GLU A 174 -14.99 11.95 19.91
CA GLU A 174 -13.71 12.04 19.22
C GLU A 174 -12.83 10.86 19.61
N LEU A 175 -12.14 10.30 18.61
CA LEU A 175 -11.21 9.18 18.79
C LEU A 175 -9.94 9.45 17.99
N HIS A 176 -8.80 9.48 18.65
CA HIS A 176 -7.51 9.55 17.98
C HIS A 176 -7.24 8.25 17.21
N VAL A 177 -6.95 8.34 15.90
CA VAL A 177 -6.81 7.18 15.01
C VAL A 177 -5.39 6.97 14.48
N GLY A 178 -4.43 7.77 14.94
CA GLY A 178 -3.01 7.68 14.61
C GLY A 178 -2.46 8.93 13.94
N GLY A 179 -1.17 9.19 14.11
CA GLY A 179 -0.52 10.41 13.62
C GLY A 179 -1.16 11.68 14.22
N LEU A 180 -1.46 12.66 13.39
CA LEU A 180 -2.17 13.88 13.76
C LEU A 180 -3.64 13.83 13.27
N LEU A 181 -4.32 12.69 13.47
CA LEU A 181 -5.66 12.47 12.94
C LEU A 181 -6.62 11.97 14.00
N SER A 182 -7.81 12.57 14.08
CA SER A 182 -8.93 12.12 14.89
C SER A 182 -10.15 11.80 14.03
N ALA A 183 -10.86 10.73 14.40
CA ALA A 183 -12.21 10.45 13.97
C ALA A 183 -13.18 11.24 14.86
N VAL A 184 -13.93 12.14 14.25
CA VAL A 184 -14.94 12.97 14.94
C VAL A 184 -16.32 12.50 14.51
N ILE A 185 -17.16 12.21 15.49
CA ILE A 185 -18.56 11.86 15.30
C ILE A 185 -19.40 13.01 15.84
N GLU A 186 -20.20 13.61 15.00
CA GLU A 186 -21.10 14.71 15.36
C GLU A 186 -22.39 14.57 14.55
N ARG A 187 -23.54 14.68 15.23
CA ARG A 187 -24.87 14.56 14.62
C ARG A 187 -25.07 13.29 13.79
N GLY A 188 -24.44 12.19 14.20
CA GLY A 188 -24.52 10.91 13.50
C GLY A 188 -23.60 10.76 12.28
N GLU A 189 -22.78 11.75 11.98
CA GLU A 189 -21.81 11.74 10.89
C GLU A 189 -20.39 11.52 11.40
N LEU A 190 -19.67 10.59 10.79
CA LEU A 190 -18.23 10.38 10.96
C LEU A 190 -17.46 11.22 9.94
N ARG A 191 -16.50 11.99 10.42
CA ARG A 191 -15.47 12.65 9.59
C ARG A 191 -14.08 12.48 10.21
N MET A 192 -13.06 12.61 9.39
CA MET A 192 -11.67 12.65 9.86
C MET A 192 -11.17 14.09 9.90
N VAL A 193 -10.46 14.44 10.96
CA VAL A 193 -9.97 15.79 11.21
C VAL A 193 -8.49 15.74 11.57
N THR A 194 -7.68 16.61 10.96
CA THR A 194 -6.29 16.79 11.35
C THR A 194 -6.22 17.57 12.66
N ILE A 195 -5.46 17.08 13.60
CA ILE A 195 -5.22 17.73 14.89
C ILE A 195 -3.94 18.54 14.77
N GLU A 196 -3.98 19.83 15.15
CA GLU A 196 -2.72 20.58 15.30
C GLU A 196 -1.88 19.98 16.43
N PRO A 197 -0.56 19.84 16.25
CA PRO A 197 0.31 19.42 17.35
C PRO A 197 0.15 20.42 18.50
N ARG A 198 -0.29 19.92 19.67
CA ARG A 198 -0.29 20.75 20.87
C ARG A 198 1.13 21.27 21.07
N ALA A 199 1.32 22.58 20.99
CA ALA A 199 2.57 23.20 21.38
C ALA A 199 2.87 22.75 22.82
N GLN A 200 3.98 22.03 22.98
CA GLN A 200 4.48 21.71 24.32
C GLN A 200 4.79 23.04 25.03
N ARG A 201 4.00 23.33 26.06
CA ARG A 201 4.34 24.41 27.00
C ARG A 201 5.31 23.88 28.04
#